data_93da2604364c873c47b86e961443e81e
#
_entry.id   93da2604364c873c47b86e961443e81e
#
_cell.length_a   1.000
_cell.length_b   1.000
_cell.length_c   1.000
_cell.angle_alpha   90.00
_cell.angle_beta   90.00
_cell.angle_gamma   90.00
#
_symmetry.space_group_name_H-M   'P 1'
#
loop_
_entity.id
_entity.type
_entity.pdbx_description
1 polymer ?
#
loop_
_entity_poly.entity_id
_entity_poly.type
_entity_poly.pdbx_seq_one_letter_code
_entity_poly.pdbx_strand_id
1 'polypeptide(L)'
;VRDILRFNKVALEDLEAGRLHSGETLQGYLERHGFNEFFRRNYLISMASAIWSANFEESLNFPAEFFVRFFKNHGLLQVKNRPQWRVLRGGSQSYLVPLCVPFEKNIRTNSAVTSVVREEGQSPRLRTHQGEDLRFDDIVIAAHADQAMAMLSDIDDTESSVLSELPYSENEVVLHTDTRLLPKKHLAWSSWNYRLRESNSQATLTYNMNILQGIDSPETFCVTLNDTDAIDPKTILGEYRYAHPQFTIKGIAAQQRWSEINGPRNTWFCGAYWRNGFHEDGLFSGNRVADAIIKKRGLQ
;
A
#
# COMPACT_ATOMS: atom_id res chain seq x y z
N VAL A 1 13.04 -23.31 8.60
CA VAL A 1 13.00 -22.77 9.99
C VAL A 1 14.36 -22.19 10.38
N ARG A 2 15.48 -22.92 10.21
CA ARG A 2 16.82 -22.42 10.59
C ARG A 2 17.16 -21.08 9.94
N ASP A 3 16.91 -20.93 8.63
CA ASP A 3 17.18 -19.67 7.91
C ASP A 3 16.23 -18.53 8.32
N ILE A 4 15.00 -18.84 8.70
CA ILE A 4 14.07 -17.84 9.26
C ILE A 4 14.65 -17.24 10.55
N LEU A 5 15.08 -18.10 11.48
CA LEU A 5 15.66 -17.63 12.75
C LEU A 5 16.98 -16.86 12.53
N ARG A 6 17.80 -17.31 11.57
CA ARG A 6 19.05 -16.62 11.19
C ARG A 6 18.75 -15.24 10.60
N PHE A 7 17.78 -15.15 9.69
CA PHE A 7 17.35 -13.88 9.09
C PHE A 7 16.86 -12.91 10.17
N ASN A 8 15.96 -13.37 11.04
CA ASN A 8 15.42 -12.53 12.13
C ASN A 8 16.52 -11.94 13.00
N LYS A 9 17.53 -12.76 13.36
CA LYS A 9 18.67 -12.33 14.16
C LYS A 9 19.53 -11.31 13.42
N VAL A 10 20.00 -11.68 12.23
CA VAL A 10 20.92 -10.84 11.45
C VAL A 10 20.28 -9.52 11.06
N ALA A 11 19.02 -9.54 10.64
CA ALA A 11 18.29 -8.33 10.26
C ALA A 11 18.12 -7.34 11.43
N LEU A 12 17.86 -7.84 12.65
CA LEU A 12 17.80 -6.99 13.84
C LEU A 12 19.18 -6.42 14.20
N GLU A 13 20.22 -7.25 14.20
CA GLU A 13 21.60 -6.83 14.49
C GLU A 13 22.10 -5.78 13.49
N ASP A 14 21.79 -5.95 12.20
CA ASP A 14 22.19 -4.99 11.15
C ASP A 14 21.44 -3.68 11.26
N LEU A 15 20.14 -3.73 11.58
CA LEU A 15 19.34 -2.53 11.80
C LEU A 15 19.84 -1.73 13.02
N GLU A 16 20.13 -2.40 14.15
CA GLU A 16 20.59 -1.77 15.38
C GLU A 16 22.01 -1.20 15.25
N ALA A 17 22.85 -1.86 14.48
CA ALA A 17 24.22 -1.42 14.22
C ALA A 17 24.36 -0.44 13.03
N GLY A 18 23.25 -0.07 12.38
CA GLY A 18 23.28 0.83 11.22
C GLY A 18 24.00 0.27 9.99
N ARG A 19 24.03 -1.07 9.84
CA ARG A 19 24.67 -1.75 8.70
C ARG A 19 23.78 -1.97 7.48
N LEU A 20 22.53 -1.46 7.53
CA LEU A 20 21.63 -1.45 6.38
C LEU A 20 21.93 -0.22 5.53
N HIS A 21 22.24 -0.42 4.27
CA HIS A 21 22.58 0.68 3.35
C HIS A 21 21.34 1.14 2.59
N SER A 22 21.13 2.44 2.50
CA SER A 22 19.93 3.05 1.85
C SER A 22 19.79 2.71 0.35
N GLY A 23 20.87 2.30 -0.31
CA GLY A 23 20.87 1.87 -1.72
C GLY A 23 20.91 0.34 -1.92
N GLU A 24 20.86 -0.46 -0.85
CA GLU A 24 20.88 -1.91 -0.94
C GLU A 24 19.49 -2.47 -1.16
N THR A 25 19.34 -3.30 -2.21
CA THR A 25 18.09 -4.04 -2.42
C THR A 25 17.99 -5.23 -1.49
N LEU A 26 16.77 -5.75 -1.29
CA LEU A 26 16.55 -6.98 -0.54
C LEU A 26 17.33 -8.15 -1.15
N GLN A 27 17.42 -8.23 -2.49
CA GLN A 27 18.26 -9.21 -3.17
C GLN A 27 19.71 -9.10 -2.72
N GLY A 28 20.34 -7.93 -2.84
CA GLY A 28 21.73 -7.70 -2.47
C GLY A 28 21.99 -8.04 -1.00
N TYR A 29 21.08 -7.65 -0.11
CA TYR A 29 21.14 -8.00 1.31
C TYR A 29 21.12 -9.51 1.54
N LEU A 30 20.23 -10.24 0.89
CA LEU A 30 20.11 -11.70 1.01
C LEU A 30 21.32 -12.43 0.43
N GLU A 31 21.90 -11.90 -0.64
CA GLU A 31 23.14 -12.44 -1.26
C GLU A 31 24.34 -12.20 -0.37
N ARG A 32 24.52 -11.01 0.16
CA ARG A 32 25.60 -10.64 1.09
C ARG A 32 25.63 -11.54 2.33
N HIS A 33 24.46 -11.92 2.83
CA HIS A 33 24.34 -12.84 3.97
C HIS A 33 24.27 -14.32 3.59
N GLY A 34 24.38 -14.68 2.31
CA GLY A 34 24.38 -16.07 1.85
C GLY A 34 23.09 -16.83 2.16
N PHE A 35 21.94 -16.19 2.04
CA PHE A 35 20.66 -16.88 2.15
C PHE A 35 20.36 -17.65 0.87
N ASN A 36 19.97 -18.93 1.02
CA ASN A 36 19.71 -19.80 -0.12
C ASN A 36 18.37 -19.46 -0.83
N GLU A 37 18.24 -19.91 -2.07
CA GLU A 37 17.06 -19.63 -2.91
C GLU A 37 15.77 -20.20 -2.31
N PHE A 38 15.84 -21.39 -1.68
CA PHE A 38 14.68 -22.00 -1.05
C PHE A 38 14.06 -21.09 0.02
N PHE A 39 14.90 -20.50 0.90
CA PHE A 39 14.46 -19.56 1.92
C PHE A 39 13.88 -18.28 1.29
N ARG A 40 14.61 -17.72 0.30
CA ARG A 40 14.18 -16.51 -0.41
C ARG A 40 12.78 -16.72 -0.99
N ARG A 41 12.62 -17.74 -1.84
CA ARG A 41 11.39 -17.99 -2.60
C ARG A 41 10.22 -18.45 -1.72
N ASN A 42 10.45 -19.41 -0.81
CA ASN A 42 9.35 -20.07 -0.10
C ASN A 42 8.96 -19.39 1.22
N TYR A 43 9.70 -18.39 1.65
CA TYR A 43 9.37 -17.67 2.88
C TYR A 43 9.40 -16.15 2.69
N LEU A 44 10.58 -15.58 2.43
CA LEU A 44 10.75 -14.13 2.57
C LEU A 44 10.03 -13.35 1.47
N ILE A 45 10.25 -13.73 0.21
CA ILE A 45 9.58 -13.09 -0.93
C ILE A 45 8.08 -13.38 -0.93
N SER A 46 7.67 -14.59 -0.57
CA SER A 46 6.25 -14.91 -0.40
C SER A 46 5.58 -14.01 0.66
N MET A 47 6.28 -13.70 1.76
CA MET A 47 5.80 -12.75 2.77
C MET A 47 5.73 -11.32 2.23
N ALA A 48 6.78 -10.85 1.53
CA ALA A 48 6.80 -9.54 0.90
C ALA A 48 5.65 -9.38 -0.10
N SER A 49 5.50 -10.36 -1.00
CA SER A 49 4.44 -10.38 -1.99
C SER A 49 3.04 -10.40 -1.36
N ALA A 50 2.86 -11.12 -0.25
CA ALA A 50 1.59 -11.17 0.45
C ALA A 50 1.24 -9.83 1.15
N ILE A 51 2.25 -9.07 1.58
CA ILE A 51 2.05 -7.79 2.28
C ILE A 51 1.77 -6.66 1.28
N TRP A 52 2.53 -6.57 0.17
CA TRP A 52 2.47 -5.44 -0.76
C TRP A 52 1.89 -5.79 -2.14
N SER A 53 1.43 -7.01 -2.34
CA SER A 53 0.93 -7.51 -3.64
C SER A 53 1.93 -7.34 -4.78
N ALA A 54 3.22 -7.33 -4.45
CA ALA A 54 4.33 -7.21 -5.40
C ALA A 54 4.69 -8.58 -5.98
N ASN A 55 5.14 -8.63 -7.23
CA ASN A 55 5.65 -9.86 -7.81
C ASN A 55 7.02 -10.25 -7.23
N PHE A 56 7.54 -11.40 -7.64
CA PHE A 56 8.78 -11.93 -7.10
C PHE A 56 9.99 -11.00 -7.33
N GLU A 57 10.13 -10.46 -8.54
CA GLU A 57 11.24 -9.58 -8.91
C GLU A 57 11.11 -8.20 -8.27
N GLU A 58 9.90 -7.64 -8.24
CA GLU A 58 9.62 -6.39 -7.55
C GLU A 58 9.99 -6.50 -6.07
N SER A 59 9.62 -7.61 -5.42
CA SER A 59 9.93 -7.84 -4.01
C SER A 59 11.44 -7.96 -3.74
N LEU A 60 12.22 -8.52 -4.67
CA LEU A 60 13.69 -8.58 -4.57
C LEU A 60 14.33 -7.19 -4.68
N ASN A 61 13.69 -6.27 -5.41
CA ASN A 61 14.17 -4.90 -5.62
C ASN A 61 13.74 -3.94 -4.49
N PHE A 62 12.97 -4.39 -3.50
CA PHE A 62 12.64 -3.56 -2.34
C PHE A 62 13.91 -3.09 -1.63
N PRO A 63 13.92 -1.84 -1.10
CA PRO A 63 15.02 -1.39 -0.25
C PRO A 63 15.12 -2.25 1.01
N ALA A 64 16.29 -2.84 1.26
CA ALA A 64 16.50 -3.76 2.39
C ALA A 64 16.19 -3.10 3.74
N GLU A 65 16.61 -1.85 3.92
CA GLU A 65 16.33 -1.10 5.15
C GLU A 65 14.83 -0.90 5.38
N PHE A 66 14.09 -0.50 4.34
CA PHE A 66 12.63 -0.34 4.41
C PHE A 66 11.95 -1.65 4.81
N PHE A 67 12.32 -2.75 4.17
CA PHE A 67 11.79 -4.07 4.44
C PHE A 67 12.05 -4.52 5.89
N VAL A 68 13.30 -4.42 6.35
CA VAL A 68 13.69 -4.83 7.70
C VAL A 68 13.01 -3.97 8.77
N ARG A 69 12.93 -2.65 8.58
CA ARG A 69 12.21 -1.74 9.49
C ARG A 69 10.74 -2.09 9.60
N PHE A 70 10.10 -2.36 8.46
CA PHE A 70 8.70 -2.79 8.45
C PHE A 70 8.51 -4.09 9.22
N PHE A 71 9.33 -5.10 8.96
CA PHE A 71 9.27 -6.39 9.66
C PHE A 71 9.49 -6.24 11.17
N LYS A 72 10.43 -5.39 11.59
CA LYS A 72 10.64 -5.08 13.00
C LYS A 72 9.41 -4.43 13.64
N ASN A 73 8.87 -3.40 13.01
CA ASN A 73 7.74 -2.63 13.53
C ASN A 73 6.47 -3.49 13.69
N HIS A 74 6.30 -4.49 12.84
CA HIS A 74 5.15 -5.41 12.88
C HIS A 74 5.41 -6.69 13.66
N GLY A 75 6.55 -6.80 14.35
CA GLY A 75 6.91 -7.99 15.14
C GLY A 75 7.16 -9.24 14.30
N LEU A 76 7.40 -9.10 12.99
CA LEU A 76 7.62 -10.23 12.08
C LEU A 76 9.01 -10.85 12.22
N LEU A 77 9.98 -10.12 12.81
CA LEU A 77 11.31 -10.62 13.16
C LEU A 77 11.34 -11.30 14.55
N GLN A 78 10.20 -11.48 15.19
CA GLN A 78 10.11 -12.09 16.52
C GLN A 78 9.40 -13.44 16.45
N VAL A 79 9.88 -14.41 17.26
CA VAL A 79 9.22 -15.71 17.42
C VAL A 79 8.28 -15.70 18.62
N LYS A 80 8.67 -14.98 19.68
CA LYS A 80 7.89 -14.83 20.92
C LYS A 80 7.47 -13.37 21.07
N ASN A 81 6.46 -13.13 21.90
CA ASN A 81 5.94 -11.79 22.21
C ASN A 81 5.51 -10.99 20.97
N ARG A 82 4.96 -11.67 19.99
CA ARG A 82 4.39 -11.01 18.81
C ARG A 82 3.19 -10.15 19.24
N PRO A 83 3.00 -8.97 18.62
CA PRO A 83 1.81 -8.16 18.88
C PRO A 83 0.57 -8.95 18.49
N GLN A 84 -0.51 -8.79 19.28
CA GLN A 84 -1.81 -9.34 18.93
C GLN A 84 -2.39 -8.58 17.75
N TRP A 85 -2.52 -9.23 16.63
CA TRP A 85 -3.19 -8.67 15.45
C TRP A 85 -4.68 -8.49 15.71
N ARG A 86 -5.24 -7.40 15.23
CA ARG A 86 -6.65 -7.06 15.42
C ARG A 86 -7.23 -6.55 14.11
N VAL A 87 -8.54 -6.73 13.95
CA VAL A 87 -9.33 -6.15 12.87
C VAL A 87 -10.47 -5.32 13.46
N LEU A 88 -10.97 -4.37 12.70
CA LEU A 88 -12.15 -3.62 13.12
C LEU A 88 -13.39 -4.50 12.98
N ARG A 89 -14.20 -4.54 14.02
CA ARG A 89 -15.48 -5.24 13.97
C ARG A 89 -16.37 -4.60 12.90
N GLY A 90 -16.88 -5.39 11.96
CA GLY A 90 -17.66 -4.90 10.83
C GLY A 90 -16.82 -4.38 9.66
N GLY A 91 -15.49 -4.64 9.69
CA GLY A 91 -14.56 -4.21 8.64
C GLY A 91 -14.19 -2.73 8.70
N SER A 92 -13.28 -2.30 7.84
CA SER A 92 -12.76 -0.93 7.82
C SER A 92 -13.82 0.12 7.46
N GLN A 93 -14.89 -0.28 6.78
CA GLN A 93 -16.00 0.62 6.48
C GLN A 93 -16.68 1.20 7.75
N SER A 94 -16.62 0.47 8.87
CA SER A 94 -17.27 0.85 10.11
C SER A 94 -16.78 2.17 10.71
N TYR A 95 -15.54 2.59 10.43
CA TYR A 95 -15.02 3.87 10.93
C TYR A 95 -15.30 5.06 9.99
N LEU A 96 -15.67 4.82 8.72
CA LEU A 96 -15.88 5.89 7.75
C LEU A 96 -17.03 6.81 8.14
N VAL A 97 -18.16 6.24 8.58
CA VAL A 97 -19.33 7.03 8.96
C VAL A 97 -19.00 7.99 10.11
N PRO A 98 -18.52 7.53 11.28
CA PRO A 98 -18.18 8.44 12.37
C PRO A 98 -17.08 9.44 12.01
N LEU A 99 -16.13 9.07 11.16
CA LEU A 99 -15.07 9.96 10.70
C LEU A 99 -15.63 11.10 9.84
N CYS A 100 -16.62 10.81 8.98
CA CYS A 100 -17.17 11.78 8.02
C CYS A 100 -18.25 12.69 8.61
N VAL A 101 -18.90 12.34 9.73
CA VAL A 101 -19.97 13.11 10.35
C VAL A 101 -19.69 14.63 10.44
N PRO A 102 -18.49 15.11 10.86
CA PRO A 102 -18.24 16.54 11.02
C PRO A 102 -18.32 17.35 9.72
N PHE A 103 -18.12 16.70 8.56
CA PHE A 103 -18.07 17.35 7.24
C PHE A 103 -18.92 16.63 6.18
N GLU A 104 -19.86 15.78 6.60
CA GLU A 104 -20.71 14.98 5.72
C GLU A 104 -21.40 15.82 4.64
N LYS A 105 -21.90 17.01 5.00
CA LYS A 105 -22.57 17.94 4.07
C LYS A 105 -21.66 18.47 2.97
N ASN A 106 -20.36 18.39 3.16
CA ASN A 106 -19.36 18.86 2.20
C ASN A 106 -18.84 17.73 1.31
N ILE A 107 -19.24 16.48 1.56
CA ILE A 107 -18.86 15.34 0.73
C ILE A 107 -19.71 15.34 -0.54
N ARG A 108 -19.04 15.38 -1.68
CA ARG A 108 -19.66 15.33 -3.01
C ARG A 108 -19.30 14.03 -3.71
N THR A 109 -20.20 13.08 -3.72
CA THR A 109 -20.08 11.84 -4.50
C THR A 109 -20.43 12.07 -5.97
N ASN A 110 -20.03 11.16 -6.85
CA ASN A 110 -20.23 11.28 -8.30
C ASN A 110 -19.65 12.58 -8.90
N SER A 111 -18.62 13.12 -8.29
CA SER A 111 -17.99 14.39 -8.68
C SER A 111 -16.49 14.18 -8.96
N ALA A 112 -16.16 13.21 -9.82
CA ALA A 112 -14.77 12.90 -10.17
C ALA A 112 -14.07 14.15 -10.73
N VAL A 113 -12.91 14.47 -10.17
CA VAL A 113 -12.05 15.57 -10.64
C VAL A 113 -11.30 15.09 -11.87
N THR A 114 -11.40 15.86 -12.96
CA THR A 114 -10.73 15.55 -14.24
C THR A 114 -9.48 16.38 -14.47
N SER A 115 -9.41 17.59 -13.89
CA SER A 115 -8.20 18.41 -13.98
C SER A 115 -8.08 19.38 -12.81
N VAL A 116 -6.82 19.71 -12.48
CA VAL A 116 -6.43 20.76 -11.53
C VAL A 116 -5.50 21.71 -12.27
N VAL A 117 -5.78 23.01 -12.16
CA VAL A 117 -5.02 24.10 -12.80
C VAL A 117 -4.59 25.10 -11.74
N ARG A 118 -3.32 25.53 -11.78
CA ARG A 118 -2.69 26.36 -10.76
C ARG A 118 -1.92 27.50 -11.40
N GLU A 119 -2.64 28.45 -11.93
CA GLU A 119 -2.08 29.64 -12.54
C GLU A 119 -1.34 30.52 -11.51
N GLU A 120 -0.22 31.08 -11.90
CA GLU A 120 0.58 31.91 -11.01
C GLU A 120 -0.20 33.12 -10.49
N GLY A 121 -0.12 33.38 -9.18
CA GLY A 121 -0.83 34.47 -8.52
C GLY A 121 -2.33 34.29 -8.37
N GLN A 122 -2.89 33.14 -8.76
CA GLN A 122 -4.32 32.84 -8.63
C GLN A 122 -4.56 31.68 -7.66
N SER A 123 -5.78 31.63 -7.12
CA SER A 123 -6.25 30.46 -6.37
C SER A 123 -6.38 29.26 -7.30
N PRO A 124 -5.92 28.07 -6.89
CA PRO A 124 -6.04 26.86 -7.71
C PRO A 124 -7.50 26.52 -7.98
N ARG A 125 -7.75 25.92 -9.13
CA ARG A 125 -9.10 25.48 -9.53
C ARG A 125 -9.10 24.03 -9.96
N LEU A 126 -10.21 23.36 -9.74
CA LEU A 126 -10.45 22.02 -10.23
C LEU A 126 -11.66 21.99 -11.16
N ARG A 127 -11.63 21.05 -12.11
CA ARG A 127 -12.77 20.75 -12.98
C ARG A 127 -13.28 19.35 -12.70
N THR A 128 -14.60 19.20 -12.59
CA THR A 128 -15.23 17.89 -12.44
C THR A 128 -15.64 17.33 -13.82
N HIS A 129 -15.93 16.02 -13.87
CA HIS A 129 -16.44 15.37 -15.07
C HIS A 129 -17.81 15.92 -15.52
N GLN A 130 -18.54 16.59 -14.62
CA GLN A 130 -19.80 17.26 -14.91
C GLN A 130 -19.61 18.66 -15.52
N GLY A 131 -18.34 19.09 -15.67
CA GLY A 131 -18.02 20.40 -16.25
C GLY A 131 -18.03 21.56 -15.26
N GLU A 132 -18.18 21.30 -13.95
CA GLU A 132 -18.05 22.35 -12.94
C GLU A 132 -16.60 22.82 -12.84
N ASP A 133 -16.40 24.12 -12.71
CA ASP A 133 -15.10 24.77 -12.51
C ASP A 133 -15.12 25.48 -11.16
N LEU A 134 -14.37 24.95 -10.18
CA LEU A 134 -14.42 25.37 -8.78
C LEU A 134 -13.05 25.88 -8.32
N ARG A 135 -13.02 27.04 -7.66
CA ARG A 135 -11.81 27.64 -7.09
C ARG A 135 -11.75 27.43 -5.58
N PHE A 136 -10.53 27.21 -5.07
CA PHE A 136 -10.27 26.99 -3.65
C PHE A 136 -9.00 27.71 -3.22
N ASP A 137 -8.88 28.00 -1.94
CA ASP A 137 -7.65 28.56 -1.36
C ASP A 137 -6.49 27.55 -1.38
N ASP A 138 -6.80 26.29 -1.12
CA ASP A 138 -5.87 25.14 -1.20
C ASP A 138 -6.59 23.95 -1.82
N ILE A 139 -5.84 23.13 -2.58
CA ILE A 139 -6.31 21.84 -3.09
C ILE A 139 -5.43 20.74 -2.49
N VAL A 140 -6.06 19.72 -1.90
CA VAL A 140 -5.40 18.51 -1.41
C VAL A 140 -5.77 17.35 -2.32
N ILE A 141 -4.78 16.77 -2.99
CA ILE A 141 -4.96 15.60 -3.87
C ILE A 141 -4.63 14.34 -3.04
N ALA A 142 -5.69 13.62 -2.66
CA ALA A 142 -5.62 12.38 -1.88
C ALA A 142 -5.86 11.13 -2.76
N ALA A 143 -5.42 11.18 -4.00
CA ALA A 143 -5.48 10.09 -4.97
C ALA A 143 -4.11 9.39 -5.06
N HIS A 144 -4.00 8.32 -5.86
CA HIS A 144 -2.70 7.70 -6.15
C HIS A 144 -1.75 8.71 -6.83
N ALA A 145 -0.44 8.50 -6.72
CA ALA A 145 0.55 9.43 -7.29
C ALA A 145 0.42 9.56 -8.82
N ASP A 146 0.21 8.47 -9.53
CA ASP A 146 -0.06 8.44 -10.98
C ASP A 146 -1.35 9.17 -11.36
N GLN A 147 -2.42 8.97 -10.59
CA GLN A 147 -3.69 9.67 -10.75
C GLN A 147 -3.54 11.17 -10.46
N ALA A 148 -2.77 11.53 -9.43
CA ALA A 148 -2.46 12.92 -9.12
C ALA A 148 -1.74 13.59 -10.29
N MET A 149 -0.73 12.93 -10.87
CA MET A 149 -0.04 13.43 -12.07
C MET A 149 -1.00 13.65 -13.24
N ALA A 150 -1.88 12.68 -13.49
CA ALA A 150 -2.84 12.75 -14.60
C ALA A 150 -3.87 13.91 -14.45
N MET A 151 -4.20 14.29 -13.20
CA MET A 151 -5.11 15.41 -12.94
C MET A 151 -4.46 16.78 -13.11
N LEU A 152 -3.14 16.90 -12.98
CA LEU A 152 -2.44 18.17 -13.05
C LEU A 152 -2.23 18.61 -14.50
N SER A 153 -2.94 19.64 -14.95
CA SER A 153 -2.80 20.18 -16.32
C SER A 153 -1.52 21.01 -16.52
N ASP A 154 -0.90 21.44 -15.43
CA ASP A 154 0.24 22.33 -15.37
C ASP A 154 1.35 21.79 -14.46
N ILE A 155 1.52 20.47 -14.46
CA ILE A 155 2.56 19.79 -13.69
C ILE A 155 3.94 20.34 -14.05
N ASP A 156 4.76 20.64 -13.04
CA ASP A 156 6.15 21.05 -13.25
C ASP A 156 7.15 19.89 -13.14
N ASP A 157 8.41 20.17 -13.51
CA ASP A 157 9.48 19.17 -13.49
C ASP A 157 9.74 18.59 -12.08
N THR A 158 9.58 19.40 -11.04
CA THR A 158 9.79 18.97 -9.66
C THR A 158 8.70 18.00 -9.24
N GLU A 159 7.43 18.34 -9.45
CA GLU A 159 6.29 17.48 -9.17
C GLU A 159 6.36 16.18 -9.97
N SER A 160 6.65 16.28 -11.27
CA SER A 160 6.82 15.13 -12.15
C SER A 160 7.94 14.22 -11.66
N SER A 161 9.11 14.78 -11.30
CA SER A 161 10.27 14.01 -10.83
C SER A 161 10.04 13.30 -9.49
N VAL A 162 9.12 13.80 -8.65
CA VAL A 162 8.80 13.18 -7.37
C VAL A 162 7.69 12.13 -7.54
N LEU A 163 6.58 12.51 -8.17
CA LEU A 163 5.40 11.65 -8.26
C LEU A 163 5.62 10.43 -9.18
N SER A 164 6.42 10.56 -10.24
CA SER A 164 6.75 9.45 -11.14
C SER A 164 7.56 8.33 -10.48
N GLU A 165 8.29 8.64 -9.40
CA GLU A 165 9.07 7.64 -8.66
C GLU A 165 8.24 6.88 -7.59
N LEU A 166 6.93 7.13 -7.54
CA LEU A 166 5.96 6.48 -6.64
C LEU A 166 5.00 5.60 -7.46
N PRO A 167 5.49 4.50 -8.06
CA PRO A 167 4.74 3.69 -9.00
C PRO A 167 3.69 2.81 -8.30
N TYR A 168 2.73 2.35 -9.10
CA TYR A 168 1.69 1.41 -8.69
C TYR A 168 1.69 0.17 -9.58
N SER A 169 1.34 -0.98 -9.02
CA SER A 169 1.03 -2.19 -9.77
C SER A 169 -0.46 -2.52 -9.67
N GLU A 170 -1.07 -2.86 -10.80
CA GLU A 170 -2.45 -3.32 -10.84
C GLU A 170 -2.56 -4.79 -10.44
N ASN A 171 -3.62 -5.11 -9.72
CA ASN A 171 -3.95 -6.45 -9.31
C ASN A 171 -5.40 -6.76 -9.65
N GLU A 172 -5.64 -7.94 -10.21
CA GLU A 172 -6.97 -8.52 -10.30
C GLU A 172 -7.37 -9.04 -8.93
N VAL A 173 -8.57 -8.71 -8.49
CA VAL A 173 -9.09 -9.08 -7.17
C VAL A 173 -10.47 -9.68 -7.32
N VAL A 174 -10.64 -10.91 -6.89
CA VAL A 174 -11.92 -11.64 -7.00
C VAL A 174 -12.43 -12.02 -5.62
N LEU A 175 -13.65 -11.61 -5.31
CA LEU A 175 -14.42 -12.11 -4.16
C LEU A 175 -15.19 -13.34 -4.59
N HIS A 176 -15.01 -14.46 -3.89
CA HIS A 176 -15.61 -15.76 -4.25
C HIS A 176 -15.78 -16.69 -3.04
N THR A 177 -16.41 -17.85 -3.25
CA THR A 177 -16.58 -18.89 -2.24
C THR A 177 -15.84 -20.20 -2.59
N ASP A 178 -14.97 -20.19 -3.59
CA ASP A 178 -14.20 -21.37 -4.00
C ASP A 178 -13.04 -21.67 -3.05
N THR A 179 -13.20 -22.67 -2.20
CA THR A 179 -12.17 -23.07 -1.23
C THR A 179 -11.04 -23.91 -1.82
N ARG A 180 -11.09 -24.30 -3.11
CA ARG A 180 -10.02 -25.08 -3.76
C ARG A 180 -8.68 -24.32 -3.83
N LEU A 181 -8.71 -22.99 -3.70
CA LEU A 181 -7.53 -22.15 -3.67
C LEU A 181 -6.86 -22.13 -2.29
N LEU A 182 -7.55 -22.57 -1.25
CA LEU A 182 -6.99 -22.72 0.10
C LEU A 182 -6.22 -24.05 0.24
N PRO A 183 -5.37 -24.21 1.26
CA PRO A 183 -4.68 -25.47 1.53
C PRO A 183 -5.64 -26.66 1.65
N LYS A 184 -5.26 -27.82 1.10
CA LYS A 184 -6.08 -29.04 1.16
C LYS A 184 -6.41 -29.47 2.60
N LYS A 185 -5.56 -29.17 3.56
CA LYS A 185 -5.79 -29.48 4.99
C LYS A 185 -6.37 -28.26 5.69
N HIS A 186 -7.57 -28.35 6.20
CA HIS A 186 -8.24 -27.26 6.94
C HIS A 186 -7.40 -26.69 8.09
N LEU A 187 -6.63 -27.53 8.79
CA LEU A 187 -5.71 -27.10 9.86
C LEU A 187 -4.56 -26.18 9.38
N ALA A 188 -4.33 -26.13 8.07
CA ALA A 188 -3.34 -25.23 7.46
C ALA A 188 -3.95 -23.93 6.94
N TRP A 189 -5.26 -23.75 7.07
CA TRP A 189 -5.92 -22.51 6.66
C TRP A 189 -5.47 -21.35 7.56
N SER A 190 -5.12 -20.28 6.93
CA SER A 190 -4.77 -18.99 7.60
C SER A 190 -5.54 -17.84 6.97
N SER A 191 -5.49 -16.68 7.60
CA SER A 191 -6.05 -15.46 7.02
C SER A 191 -5.46 -15.16 5.65
N TRP A 192 -4.17 -15.44 5.46
CA TRP A 192 -3.42 -15.21 4.23
C TRP A 192 -2.83 -16.54 3.75
N ASN A 193 -3.17 -16.94 2.53
CA ASN A 193 -2.71 -18.20 1.93
C ASN A 193 -2.02 -17.89 0.60
N TYR A 194 -0.68 -17.87 0.62
CA TYR A 194 0.15 -17.59 -0.55
C TYR A 194 0.36 -18.87 -1.36
N ARG A 195 0.15 -18.79 -2.68
CA ARG A 195 0.31 -19.92 -3.60
C ARG A 195 1.50 -19.66 -4.52
N LEU A 196 2.51 -20.55 -4.43
CA LEU A 196 3.62 -20.56 -5.36
C LEU A 196 3.22 -21.28 -6.64
N ARG A 197 3.31 -20.59 -7.77
CA ARG A 197 3.21 -21.17 -9.10
C ARG A 197 4.53 -21.00 -9.84
N GLU A 198 4.90 -22.01 -10.65
CA GLU A 198 6.14 -21.97 -11.44
C GLU A 198 6.06 -20.97 -12.60
N SER A 199 4.85 -20.67 -13.07
CA SER A 199 4.59 -19.88 -14.29
C SER A 199 4.15 -18.43 -14.05
N ASN A 200 3.88 -18.00 -12.80
CA ASN A 200 3.35 -16.67 -12.55
C ASN A 200 4.43 -15.71 -12.03
N SER A 201 4.63 -14.62 -12.76
CA SER A 201 5.42 -13.48 -12.30
C SER A 201 4.71 -12.66 -11.20
N GLN A 202 3.37 -12.75 -11.10
CA GLN A 202 2.57 -12.02 -10.12
C GLN A 202 2.36 -12.80 -8.82
N ALA A 203 2.22 -12.06 -7.72
CA ALA A 203 1.87 -12.63 -6.43
C ALA A 203 0.45 -13.19 -6.47
N THR A 204 0.30 -14.48 -6.11
CA THR A 204 -1.00 -15.12 -5.98
C THR A 204 -1.31 -15.37 -4.52
N LEU A 205 -2.31 -14.68 -4.01
CA LEU A 205 -2.69 -14.71 -2.60
C LEU A 205 -4.20 -14.90 -2.47
N THR A 206 -4.61 -15.82 -1.61
CA THR A 206 -6.02 -15.97 -1.23
C THR A 206 -6.20 -15.64 0.24
N TYR A 207 -6.97 -14.60 0.53
CA TYR A 207 -7.44 -14.28 1.87
C TYR A 207 -8.63 -15.16 2.23
N ASN A 208 -8.60 -15.80 3.40
CA ASN A 208 -9.78 -16.39 4.02
C ASN A 208 -10.42 -15.30 4.91
N MET A 209 -11.51 -14.72 4.44
CA MET A 209 -12.15 -13.59 5.09
C MET A 209 -12.84 -13.97 6.40
N ASN A 210 -13.31 -15.23 6.51
CA ASN A 210 -13.92 -15.72 7.75
C ASN A 210 -12.90 -15.73 8.88
N ILE A 211 -11.68 -16.21 8.63
CA ILE A 211 -10.59 -16.17 9.60
C ILE A 211 -10.11 -14.73 9.84
N LEU A 212 -9.93 -13.96 8.75
CA LEU A 212 -9.36 -12.61 8.82
C LEU A 212 -10.25 -11.63 9.59
N GLN A 213 -11.55 -11.68 9.37
CA GLN A 213 -12.51 -10.72 9.94
C GLN A 213 -13.44 -11.34 11.02
N GLY A 214 -13.29 -12.63 11.31
CA GLY A 214 -14.16 -13.30 12.28
C GLY A 214 -15.62 -13.42 11.79
N ILE A 215 -15.81 -13.70 10.49
CA ILE A 215 -17.14 -13.85 9.91
C ILE A 215 -17.70 -15.20 10.29
N ASP A 216 -18.83 -15.20 11.03
CA ASP A 216 -19.58 -16.41 11.36
C ASP A 216 -20.57 -16.73 10.23
N SER A 217 -20.17 -17.62 9.34
CA SER A 217 -20.95 -18.05 8.19
C SER A 217 -20.65 -19.51 7.86
N PRO A 218 -21.65 -20.30 7.39
CA PRO A 218 -21.41 -21.65 6.87
C PRO A 218 -20.59 -21.64 5.57
N GLU A 219 -20.61 -20.53 4.81
CA GLU A 219 -19.82 -20.34 3.61
C GLU A 219 -18.47 -19.70 3.94
N THR A 220 -17.42 -20.13 3.23
CA THR A 220 -16.09 -19.52 3.33
C THR A 220 -15.95 -18.48 2.25
N PHE A 221 -15.85 -17.22 2.64
CA PHE A 221 -15.56 -16.11 1.72
C PHE A 221 -14.05 -15.96 1.50
N CYS A 222 -13.68 -15.96 0.25
CA CYS A 222 -12.30 -15.79 -0.20
C CYS A 222 -12.14 -14.52 -1.02
N VAL A 223 -11.01 -13.86 -0.86
CA VAL A 223 -10.57 -12.80 -1.77
C VAL A 223 -9.23 -13.24 -2.36
N THR A 224 -9.20 -13.45 -3.67
CA THR A 224 -7.99 -13.92 -4.37
C THR A 224 -7.44 -12.85 -5.28
N LEU A 225 -6.12 -12.67 -5.25
CA LEU A 225 -5.36 -11.76 -6.10
C LEU A 225 -4.65 -12.56 -7.20
N ASN A 226 -4.79 -12.07 -8.44
CA ASN A 226 -4.01 -12.50 -9.62
C ASN A 226 -4.08 -14.01 -9.92
N ASP A 227 -5.24 -14.62 -9.68
CA ASP A 227 -5.49 -16.05 -9.96
C ASP A 227 -6.93 -16.32 -10.40
N THR A 228 -7.53 -15.40 -11.14
CA THR A 228 -8.93 -15.43 -11.58
C THR A 228 -9.27 -16.72 -12.32
N ASP A 229 -8.38 -17.18 -13.22
CA ASP A 229 -8.58 -18.39 -14.04
C ASP A 229 -8.67 -19.69 -13.22
N ALA A 230 -8.18 -19.68 -11.97
CA ALA A 230 -8.25 -20.86 -11.11
C ALA A 230 -9.55 -20.98 -10.33
N ILE A 231 -10.35 -19.92 -10.30
CA ILE A 231 -11.61 -19.84 -9.55
C ILE A 231 -12.74 -20.44 -10.39
N ASP A 232 -13.61 -21.23 -9.76
CA ASP A 232 -14.83 -21.66 -10.42
C ASP A 232 -15.73 -20.44 -10.69
N PRO A 233 -16.06 -20.12 -11.95
CA PRO A 233 -16.87 -18.95 -12.27
C PRO A 233 -18.23 -18.91 -11.56
N LYS A 234 -18.78 -20.07 -11.18
CA LYS A 234 -20.07 -20.17 -10.46
C LYS A 234 -19.99 -19.68 -9.01
N THR A 235 -18.78 -19.55 -8.46
CA THR A 235 -18.54 -19.14 -7.08
C THR A 235 -18.14 -17.69 -6.96
N ILE A 236 -17.96 -16.97 -8.09
CA ILE A 236 -17.56 -15.55 -8.12
C ILE A 236 -18.74 -14.69 -7.66
N LEU A 237 -18.46 -13.85 -6.68
CA LEU A 237 -19.39 -12.86 -6.13
C LEU A 237 -19.09 -11.43 -6.62
N GLY A 238 -17.84 -11.15 -7.01
CA GLY A 238 -17.43 -9.87 -7.55
C GLY A 238 -16.00 -9.88 -8.04
N GLU A 239 -15.76 -9.09 -9.08
CA GLU A 239 -14.44 -8.91 -9.70
C GLU A 239 -14.05 -7.43 -9.64
N TYR A 240 -12.81 -7.15 -9.26
CA TYR A 240 -12.30 -5.81 -9.05
C TYR A 240 -10.88 -5.68 -9.61
N ARG A 241 -10.45 -4.43 -9.85
CA ARG A 241 -9.05 -4.08 -10.12
C ARG A 241 -8.59 -3.07 -9.11
N TYR A 242 -7.54 -3.41 -8.39
CA TYR A 242 -6.93 -2.53 -7.39
C TYR A 242 -5.46 -2.33 -7.68
N ALA A 243 -5.01 -1.09 -7.55
CA ALA A 243 -3.60 -0.74 -7.69
C ALA A 243 -2.97 -0.57 -6.30
N HIS A 244 -1.79 -1.17 -6.12
CA HIS A 244 -1.00 -1.06 -4.88
C HIS A 244 0.30 -0.31 -5.13
N PRO A 245 0.72 0.61 -4.22
CA PRO A 245 1.98 1.31 -4.34
C PRO A 245 3.16 0.34 -4.26
N GLN A 246 4.16 0.56 -5.11
CA GLN A 246 5.39 -0.21 -5.12
C GLN A 246 6.53 0.58 -4.49
N PHE A 247 7.35 -0.11 -3.68
CA PHE A 247 8.42 0.52 -2.91
C PHE A 247 9.78 0.22 -3.54
N THR A 248 10.36 1.22 -4.18
CA THR A 248 11.67 1.17 -4.82
C THR A 248 12.66 2.06 -4.04
N ILE A 249 13.97 1.88 -4.29
CA ILE A 249 15.00 2.76 -3.73
C ILE A 249 14.72 4.22 -4.11
N LYS A 250 14.37 4.47 -5.36
CA LYS A 250 14.02 5.82 -5.83
C LYS A 250 12.73 6.33 -5.21
N GLY A 251 11.72 5.46 -5.05
CA GLY A 251 10.46 5.81 -4.38
C GLY A 251 10.67 6.22 -2.92
N ILE A 252 11.50 5.50 -2.16
CA ILE A 252 11.84 5.89 -0.79
C ILE A 252 12.61 7.23 -0.75
N ALA A 253 13.50 7.47 -1.71
CA ALA A 253 14.16 8.77 -1.85
C ALA A 253 13.16 9.89 -2.20
N ALA A 254 12.20 9.63 -3.09
CA ALA A 254 11.14 10.56 -3.46
C ALA A 254 10.22 10.93 -2.27
N GLN A 255 9.92 9.97 -1.37
CA GLN A 255 9.17 10.25 -0.15
C GLN A 255 9.85 11.34 0.73
N GLN A 256 11.17 11.44 0.72
CA GLN A 256 11.90 12.48 1.48
C GLN A 256 11.76 13.87 0.86
N ARG A 257 11.42 13.95 -0.41
CA ARG A 257 11.22 15.19 -1.18
C ARG A 257 9.79 15.76 -1.03
N TRP A 258 9.01 15.27 -0.09
CA TRP A 258 7.62 15.67 0.15
C TRP A 258 7.44 17.20 0.23
N SER A 259 8.34 17.91 0.89
CA SER A 259 8.26 19.37 1.07
C SER A 259 8.54 20.18 -0.20
N GLU A 260 9.13 19.55 -1.23
CA GLU A 260 9.41 20.24 -2.49
C GLU A 260 8.13 20.48 -3.31
N ILE A 261 7.15 19.57 -3.19
CA ILE A 261 5.92 19.63 -3.96
C ILE A 261 4.67 19.93 -3.11
N ASN A 262 4.78 19.92 -1.79
CA ASN A 262 3.65 20.22 -0.90
C ASN A 262 3.72 21.65 -0.40
N GLY A 263 2.73 22.48 -0.82
CA GLY A 263 2.61 23.89 -0.50
C GLY A 263 2.82 24.85 -1.66
N PRO A 264 3.75 24.60 -2.61
CA PRO A 264 3.80 25.42 -3.81
C PRO A 264 2.45 25.47 -4.53
N ARG A 265 2.11 26.59 -5.12
CA ARG A 265 0.85 26.83 -5.86
C ARG A 265 -0.41 26.41 -5.09
N ASN A 266 -0.37 26.44 -3.74
CA ASN A 266 -1.47 26.03 -2.84
C ASN A 266 -1.99 24.61 -3.14
N THR A 267 -1.12 23.71 -3.55
CA THR A 267 -1.45 22.31 -3.86
C THR A 267 -0.67 21.38 -2.94
N TRP A 268 -1.34 20.33 -2.51
CA TRP A 268 -0.86 19.39 -1.52
C TRP A 268 -1.18 17.96 -1.94
N PHE A 269 -0.29 17.03 -1.60
CA PHE A 269 -0.43 15.61 -1.95
C PHE A 269 -0.35 14.77 -0.68
N CYS A 270 -1.36 13.95 -0.44
CA CYS A 270 -1.38 12.97 0.63
C CYS A 270 -1.81 11.60 0.12
N GLY A 271 -1.42 10.57 0.85
CA GLY A 271 -1.74 9.19 0.53
C GLY A 271 -0.80 8.22 1.26
N ALA A 272 -1.19 6.96 1.33
CA ALA A 272 -0.43 5.92 2.01
C ALA A 272 0.96 5.68 1.38
N TYR A 273 1.13 6.03 0.11
CA TYR A 273 2.39 5.92 -0.64
C TYR A 273 3.53 6.81 -0.11
N TRP A 274 3.22 7.78 0.73
CA TRP A 274 4.24 8.60 1.40
C TRP A 274 4.94 7.88 2.57
N ARG A 275 4.52 6.64 2.92
CA ARG A 275 5.17 5.80 3.93
C ARG A 275 5.18 4.32 3.52
N ASN A 276 4.40 3.45 4.19
CA ASN A 276 4.45 2.00 4.02
C ASN A 276 3.25 1.42 3.23
N GLY A 277 2.26 2.24 2.84
CA GLY A 277 1.13 1.83 2.01
C GLY A 277 -0.12 1.37 2.76
N PHE A 278 -0.26 1.62 4.06
CA PHE A 278 -1.39 1.18 4.88
C PHE A 278 -2.32 2.33 5.30
N HIS A 279 -3.48 2.02 5.86
CA HIS A 279 -4.48 3.01 6.30
C HIS A 279 -3.88 4.06 7.26
N GLU A 280 -3.09 3.62 8.25
CA GLU A 280 -2.40 4.52 9.18
C GLU A 280 -1.44 5.49 8.46
N ASP A 281 -0.78 5.02 7.40
CA ASP A 281 0.12 5.87 6.62
C ASP A 281 -0.65 6.93 5.81
N GLY A 282 -1.85 6.58 5.34
CA GLY A 282 -2.77 7.53 4.73
C GLY A 282 -3.22 8.61 5.70
N LEU A 283 -3.64 8.22 6.91
CA LEU A 283 -4.01 9.16 7.98
C LEU A 283 -2.84 10.05 8.38
N PHE A 284 -1.66 9.46 8.60
CA PHE A 284 -0.44 10.22 8.91
C PHE A 284 -0.13 11.27 7.83
N SER A 285 -0.23 10.87 6.56
CA SER A 285 0.03 11.76 5.44
C SER A 285 -1.00 12.90 5.36
N GLY A 286 -2.27 12.60 5.59
CA GLY A 286 -3.35 13.59 5.65
C GLY A 286 -3.14 14.60 6.79
N ASN A 287 -2.79 14.13 7.99
CA ASN A 287 -2.48 15.00 9.14
C ASN A 287 -1.28 15.89 8.85
N ARG A 288 -0.21 15.34 8.24
CA ARG A 288 0.98 16.13 7.85
C ARG A 288 0.61 17.29 6.91
N VAL A 289 -0.27 17.05 5.95
CA VAL A 289 -0.78 18.09 5.04
C VAL A 289 -1.62 19.11 5.81
N ALA A 290 -2.54 18.66 6.66
CA ALA A 290 -3.38 19.54 7.47
C ALA A 290 -2.54 20.49 8.36
N ASP A 291 -1.55 19.95 9.08
CA ASP A 291 -0.63 20.73 9.91
C ASP A 291 0.16 21.77 9.10
N ALA A 292 0.60 21.38 7.89
CA ALA A 292 1.31 22.27 7.00
C ALA A 292 0.44 23.41 6.46
N ILE A 293 -0.83 23.14 6.13
CA ILE A 293 -1.81 24.17 5.72
C ILE A 293 -2.11 25.12 6.88
N ILE A 294 -2.38 24.58 8.07
CA ILE A 294 -2.65 25.38 9.28
C ILE A 294 -1.49 26.33 9.54
N LYS A 295 -0.25 25.81 9.53
CA LYS A 295 0.96 26.61 9.71
C LYS A 295 1.11 27.69 8.63
N LYS A 296 0.92 27.34 7.36
CA LYS A 296 1.04 28.25 6.21
C LYS A 296 0.02 29.39 6.28
N ARG A 297 -1.20 29.11 6.73
CA ARG A 297 -2.32 30.05 6.80
C ARG A 297 -2.39 30.82 8.13
N GLY A 298 -1.56 30.48 9.13
CA GLY A 298 -1.62 31.07 10.45
C GLY A 298 -2.93 30.77 11.20
N LEU A 299 -3.57 29.65 10.89
CA LEU A 299 -4.78 29.17 11.56
C LEU A 299 -4.39 28.54 12.91
N GLN A 300 -5.20 28.75 13.94
CA GLN A 300 -5.03 28.14 15.27
C GLN A 300 -6.07 27.05 15.52
#